data_fae9a494c3e1499c6123154e74107ec3
#
_entry.id   fae9a494c3e1499c6123154e74107ec3
#
_cell.length_a   1.000
_cell.length_b   1.000
_cell.length_c   1.000
_cell.angle_alpha   90.00
_cell.angle_beta   90.00
_cell.angle_gamma   90.00
#
_symmetry.space_group_name_H-M   'P 1'
#
loop_
_entity.id
_entity.type
_entity.pdbx_description
1 polymer ?
#
loop_
_entity_poly.entity_id
_entity_poly.type
_entity_poly.pdbx_seq_one_letter_code
_entity_poly.pdbx_strand_id
1 'polypeptide(L)'
;MVEIIEADLARRGAPAQVFAQIEALRLHIDYLVNNAGFGTSGRFDRLPLARELEEIDLNVSAVVAMTRLFLPAMVARHSGTIINVASTAAFQALPFMATYAATKAFVLNFTGALAGELAGTGVKVSALCPGPVRTEFQAVAKNEYGRLPNFAYLEAETVVAQGITAAENGRSIHIAGVINFLTAQSNRFVPRSLINFVARRIYRPNADAPES
;
A
#
# COMPACT_ATOMS: atom_id res chain seq x y z
N MET A 1 -14.00 23.12 -0.06
CA MET A 1 -13.43 23.30 1.28
C MET A 1 -12.59 22.08 1.56
N VAL A 2 -11.40 22.22 2.12
CA VAL A 2 -10.52 21.12 2.52
C VAL A 2 -10.35 21.22 4.03
N GLU A 3 -10.59 20.11 4.74
CA GLU A 3 -10.33 19.97 6.17
C GLU A 3 -9.07 19.14 6.37
N ILE A 4 -8.17 19.60 7.27
CA ILE A 4 -6.91 18.93 7.57
C ILE A 4 -6.96 18.42 9.00
N ILE A 5 -6.77 17.12 9.18
CA ILE A 5 -6.63 16.47 10.48
C ILE A 5 -5.20 15.90 10.55
N GLU A 6 -4.36 16.51 11.36
CA GLU A 6 -3.00 16.03 11.61
C GLU A 6 -3.03 14.83 12.56
N ALA A 7 -2.48 13.69 12.13
CA ALA A 7 -2.43 12.47 12.93
C ALA A 7 -1.27 11.57 12.52
N ASP A 8 -0.60 11.01 13.50
CA ASP A 8 0.35 9.91 13.32
C ASP A 8 -0.41 8.58 13.43
N LEU A 9 -0.81 8.03 12.27
CA LEU A 9 -1.63 6.83 12.20
C LEU A 9 -0.92 5.54 12.68
N ALA A 10 0.40 5.56 12.84
CA ALA A 10 1.14 4.45 13.47
C ALA A 10 0.88 4.38 14.97
N ARG A 11 0.44 5.46 15.61
CA ARG A 11 0.13 5.47 17.04
C ARG A 11 -1.19 4.77 17.34
N ARG A 12 -1.14 3.94 18.37
CA ARG A 12 -2.33 3.23 18.86
C ARG A 12 -3.42 4.23 19.25
N GLY A 13 -4.62 4.05 18.67
CA GLY A 13 -5.79 4.92 18.91
C GLY A 13 -5.91 6.12 17.98
N ALA A 14 -4.86 6.49 17.21
CA ALA A 14 -4.95 7.61 16.27
C ALA A 14 -6.04 7.42 15.19
N PRO A 15 -6.25 6.23 14.60
CA PRO A 15 -7.37 6.03 13.68
C PRO A 15 -8.74 6.34 14.30
N ALA A 16 -8.96 5.98 15.57
CA ALA A 16 -10.21 6.26 16.26
C ALA A 16 -10.36 7.76 16.55
N GLN A 17 -9.29 8.47 16.86
CA GLN A 17 -9.31 9.92 17.06
C GLN A 17 -9.63 10.66 15.75
N VAL A 18 -9.04 10.25 14.63
CA VAL A 18 -9.37 10.80 13.30
C VAL A 18 -10.84 10.56 12.97
N PHE A 19 -11.33 9.35 13.17
CA PHE A 19 -12.74 9.03 12.95
C PHE A 19 -13.66 9.90 13.81
N ALA A 20 -13.39 10.05 15.11
CA ALA A 20 -14.19 10.88 16.00
C ALA A 20 -14.22 12.37 15.58
N GLN A 21 -13.10 12.91 15.07
CA GLN A 21 -13.07 14.27 14.55
C GLN A 21 -13.93 14.43 13.28
N ILE A 22 -13.88 13.46 12.37
CA ILE A 22 -14.70 13.45 11.16
C ILE A 22 -16.20 13.39 11.52
N GLU A 23 -16.57 12.55 12.49
CA GLU A 23 -17.95 12.48 13.01
C GLU A 23 -18.40 13.81 13.65
N ALA A 24 -17.52 14.46 14.43
CA ALA A 24 -17.80 15.77 15.04
C ALA A 24 -18.02 16.86 13.98
N LEU A 25 -17.31 16.80 12.85
CA LEU A 25 -17.49 17.68 11.69
C LEU A 25 -18.75 17.34 10.87
N ARG A 26 -19.44 16.24 11.18
CA ARG A 26 -20.60 15.72 10.44
C ARG A 26 -20.33 15.52 8.95
N LEU A 27 -19.09 15.13 8.62
CA LEU A 27 -18.68 14.89 7.24
C LEU A 27 -19.13 13.50 6.79
N HIS A 28 -19.65 13.44 5.58
CA HIS A 28 -19.97 12.20 4.89
C HIS A 28 -18.77 11.77 4.05
N ILE A 29 -18.30 10.55 4.26
CA ILE A 29 -17.13 10.02 3.55
C ILE A 29 -17.58 9.03 2.49
N ASP A 30 -17.47 9.42 1.23
CA ASP A 30 -17.77 8.57 0.07
C ASP A 30 -16.56 7.75 -0.38
N TYR A 31 -15.36 8.31 -0.23
CA TYR A 31 -14.11 7.64 -0.56
C TYR A 31 -13.19 7.61 0.67
N LEU A 32 -12.77 6.41 1.05
CA LEU A 32 -11.68 6.21 2.00
C LEU A 32 -10.44 5.74 1.23
N VAL A 33 -9.38 6.54 1.24
CA VAL A 33 -8.11 6.16 0.61
C VAL A 33 -7.05 5.93 1.68
N ASN A 34 -6.75 4.69 1.97
CA ASN A 34 -5.67 4.28 2.87
C ASN A 34 -4.34 4.30 2.09
N ASN A 35 -3.72 5.48 2.04
CA ASN A 35 -2.49 5.73 1.29
C ASN A 35 -1.25 5.81 2.17
N ALA A 36 -1.39 6.27 3.42
CA ALA A 36 -0.28 6.44 4.34
C ALA A 36 0.51 5.14 4.49
N GLY A 37 1.83 5.24 4.36
CA GLY A 37 2.71 4.08 4.47
C GLY A 37 4.14 4.43 4.10
N PHE A 38 5.08 3.67 4.62
CA PHE A 38 6.48 3.75 4.26
C PHE A 38 7.08 2.35 4.17
N GLY A 39 8.33 2.25 3.77
CA GLY A 39 9.09 1.01 3.74
C GLY A 39 10.49 1.21 4.30
N THR A 40 11.04 0.16 4.90
CA THR A 40 12.42 0.07 5.31
C THR A 40 13.24 -0.70 4.29
N SER A 41 14.52 -0.39 4.16
CA SER A 41 15.44 -1.07 3.26
C SER A 41 16.77 -1.34 3.93
N GLY A 42 17.22 -2.60 3.90
CA GLY A 42 18.48 -3.03 4.50
C GLY A 42 18.47 -4.51 4.86
N ARG A 43 19.58 -4.97 5.44
CA ARG A 43 19.63 -6.31 6.03
C ARG A 43 18.75 -6.32 7.29
N PHE A 44 17.82 -7.24 7.37
CA PHE A 44 16.84 -7.32 8.46
C PHE A 44 17.48 -7.38 9.84
N ASP A 45 18.61 -8.09 9.97
CA ASP A 45 19.38 -8.21 11.22
C ASP A 45 20.06 -6.89 11.67
N ARG A 46 20.04 -5.85 10.83
CA ARG A 46 20.63 -4.54 11.10
C ARG A 46 19.61 -3.40 11.16
N LEU A 47 18.37 -3.64 10.75
CA LEU A 47 17.32 -2.63 10.80
C LEU A 47 16.86 -2.40 12.26
N PRO A 48 16.57 -1.15 12.66
CA PRO A 48 16.04 -0.86 13.98
C PRO A 48 14.66 -1.52 14.17
N LEU A 49 14.52 -2.39 15.17
CA LEU A 49 13.27 -3.10 15.47
C LEU A 49 12.08 -2.15 15.61
N ALA A 50 12.28 -1.00 16.27
CA ALA A 50 11.21 -0.01 16.44
C ALA A 50 10.66 0.51 15.11
N ARG A 51 11.53 0.68 14.11
CA ARG A 51 11.15 1.16 12.78
C ARG A 51 10.40 0.10 11.98
N GLU A 52 10.79 -1.18 12.14
CA GLU A 52 10.08 -2.31 11.53
C GLU A 52 8.66 -2.47 12.10
N LEU A 53 8.51 -2.30 13.42
CA LEU A 53 7.20 -2.36 14.07
C LEU A 53 6.32 -1.17 13.70
N GLU A 54 6.88 0.04 13.63
CA GLU A 54 6.17 1.24 13.16
C GLU A 54 5.66 1.08 11.72
N GLU A 55 6.46 0.44 10.86
CA GLU A 55 6.04 0.11 9.49
C GLU A 55 4.82 -0.81 9.47
N ILE A 56 4.79 -1.83 10.34
CA ILE A 56 3.64 -2.73 10.47
C ILE A 56 2.42 -1.98 11.02
N ASP A 57 2.61 -1.14 12.03
CA ASP A 57 1.53 -0.37 12.63
C ASP A 57 0.89 0.59 11.62
N LEU A 58 1.68 1.28 10.82
CA LEU A 58 1.15 2.18 9.80
C LEU A 58 0.57 1.42 8.60
N ASN A 59 1.34 0.50 8.01
CA ASN A 59 0.95 -0.15 6.75
C ASN A 59 -0.13 -1.21 6.92
N VAL A 60 -0.34 -1.75 8.13
CA VAL A 60 -1.28 -2.85 8.40
C VAL A 60 -2.32 -2.44 9.42
N SER A 61 -1.91 -2.16 10.67
CA SER A 61 -2.86 -1.90 11.77
C SER A 61 -3.75 -0.71 11.50
N ALA A 62 -3.18 0.40 10.99
CA ALA A 62 -3.93 1.59 10.64
C ALA A 62 -4.92 1.34 9.49
N VAL A 63 -4.51 0.61 8.44
CA VAL A 63 -5.38 0.25 7.31
C VAL A 63 -6.60 -0.55 7.78
N VAL A 64 -6.39 -1.54 8.63
CA VAL A 64 -7.49 -2.35 9.20
C VAL A 64 -8.41 -1.47 10.05
N ALA A 65 -7.84 -0.64 10.93
CA ALA A 65 -8.60 0.21 11.83
C ALA A 65 -9.43 1.25 11.07
N MET A 66 -8.83 2.00 10.14
CA MET A 66 -9.53 2.98 9.32
C MET A 66 -10.64 2.32 8.50
N THR A 67 -10.34 1.23 7.83
CA THR A 67 -11.34 0.47 7.07
C THR A 67 -12.50 0.05 7.98
N ARG A 68 -12.24 -0.53 9.15
CA ARG A 68 -13.27 -1.01 10.08
C ARG A 68 -14.14 0.11 10.65
N LEU A 69 -13.56 1.29 10.88
CA LEU A 69 -14.30 2.44 11.42
C LEU A 69 -15.27 3.03 10.39
N PHE A 70 -14.88 3.17 9.13
CA PHE A 70 -15.72 3.81 8.11
C PHE A 70 -16.67 2.85 7.39
N LEU A 71 -16.34 1.58 7.28
CA LEU A 71 -17.08 0.58 6.52
C LEU A 71 -18.56 0.44 6.98
N PRO A 72 -18.90 0.41 8.27
CA PRO A 72 -20.31 0.19 8.69
C PRO A 72 -21.27 1.24 8.14
N ALA A 73 -20.87 2.52 8.16
CA ALA A 73 -21.70 3.59 7.62
C ALA A 73 -21.86 3.48 6.10
N MET A 74 -20.82 3.05 5.37
CA MET A 74 -20.88 2.79 3.93
C MET A 74 -21.83 1.65 3.60
N VAL A 75 -21.77 0.55 4.36
CA VAL A 75 -22.68 -0.60 4.17
C VAL A 75 -24.12 -0.21 4.45
N ALA A 76 -24.37 0.52 5.54
CA ALA A 76 -25.73 0.95 5.93
C ALA A 76 -26.41 1.82 4.87
N ARG A 77 -25.66 2.62 4.12
CA ARG A 77 -26.19 3.45 3.04
C ARG A 77 -26.08 2.83 1.64
N HIS A 78 -25.57 1.61 1.56
CA HIS A 78 -25.33 0.90 0.29
C HIS A 78 -24.46 1.69 -0.71
N SER A 79 -23.52 2.49 -0.22
CA SER A 79 -22.67 3.35 -1.06
C SER A 79 -21.36 3.68 -0.35
N GLY A 80 -20.27 3.60 -1.08
CA GLY A 80 -18.92 3.98 -0.64
C GLY A 80 -17.85 3.27 -1.42
N THR A 81 -16.66 3.85 -1.43
CA THR A 81 -15.48 3.28 -2.10
C THR A 81 -14.29 3.33 -1.16
N ILE A 82 -13.63 2.18 -0.99
CA ILE A 82 -12.41 2.05 -0.20
C ILE A 82 -11.26 1.69 -1.15
N ILE A 83 -10.21 2.48 -1.16
CA ILE A 83 -8.99 2.23 -1.92
C ILE A 83 -7.84 2.02 -0.93
N ASN A 84 -7.29 0.81 -0.90
CA ASN A 84 -6.11 0.50 -0.10
C ASN A 84 -4.88 0.48 -1.01
N VAL A 85 -3.88 1.30 -0.69
CA VAL A 85 -2.66 1.37 -1.50
C VAL A 85 -1.70 0.26 -1.08
N ALA A 86 -1.70 -0.83 -1.87
CA ALA A 86 -0.74 -1.92 -1.78
C ALA A 86 0.56 -1.57 -2.55
N SER A 87 1.11 -2.49 -3.31
CA SER A 87 2.29 -2.32 -4.18
C SER A 87 2.45 -3.54 -5.07
N THR A 88 3.23 -3.44 -6.15
CA THR A 88 3.75 -4.61 -6.86
C THR A 88 4.66 -5.48 -5.98
N ALA A 89 5.23 -4.92 -4.92
CA ALA A 89 5.94 -5.64 -3.85
C ALA A 89 5.09 -6.71 -3.17
N ALA A 90 3.76 -6.59 -3.20
CA ALA A 90 2.81 -7.54 -2.62
C ALA A 90 2.81 -8.92 -3.29
N PHE A 91 3.32 -9.02 -4.51
CA PHE A 91 3.24 -10.25 -5.32
C PHE A 91 4.45 -11.16 -5.21
N GLN A 92 5.50 -10.72 -4.49
CA GLN A 92 6.75 -11.48 -4.37
C GLN A 92 7.49 -11.17 -3.07
N ALA A 93 8.37 -12.08 -2.64
CA ALA A 93 9.32 -11.79 -1.58
C ALA A 93 10.37 -10.80 -2.09
N LEU A 94 10.68 -9.77 -1.29
CA LEU A 94 11.72 -8.79 -1.60
C LEU A 94 12.84 -8.87 -0.56
N PRO A 95 13.98 -9.50 -0.86
CA PRO A 95 15.17 -9.40 -0.03
C PRO A 95 15.55 -7.93 0.19
N PHE A 96 15.94 -7.60 1.41
CA PHE A 96 16.26 -6.25 1.89
C PHE A 96 15.07 -5.29 2.08
N MET A 97 13.84 -5.75 1.84
CA MET A 97 12.58 -5.05 2.11
C MET A 97 11.52 -6.05 2.62
N ALA A 98 11.92 -6.92 3.53
CA ALA A 98 11.10 -8.07 3.94
C ALA A 98 9.78 -7.63 4.58
N THR A 99 9.84 -6.72 5.55
CA THR A 99 8.68 -6.19 6.26
C THR A 99 7.77 -5.45 5.29
N TYR A 100 8.32 -4.57 4.45
CA TYR A 100 7.53 -3.85 3.46
C TYR A 100 6.73 -4.78 2.54
N ALA A 101 7.41 -5.75 1.92
CA ALA A 101 6.74 -6.69 1.01
C ALA A 101 5.64 -7.48 1.74
N ALA A 102 5.90 -7.90 2.97
CA ALA A 102 4.93 -8.61 3.79
C ALA A 102 3.71 -7.74 4.14
N THR A 103 3.91 -6.46 4.53
CA THR A 103 2.81 -5.53 4.81
C THR A 103 1.96 -5.27 3.58
N LYS A 104 2.57 -5.10 2.41
CA LYS A 104 1.83 -4.88 1.16
C LYS A 104 1.12 -6.14 0.66
N ALA A 105 1.66 -7.33 0.91
CA ALA A 105 0.97 -8.60 0.67
C ALA A 105 -0.25 -8.76 1.59
N PHE A 106 -0.14 -8.35 2.86
CA PHE A 106 -1.30 -8.28 3.77
C PHE A 106 -2.39 -7.39 3.20
N VAL A 107 -2.07 -6.14 2.82
CA VAL A 107 -3.03 -5.17 2.27
C VAL A 107 -3.72 -5.71 1.03
N LEU A 108 -2.98 -6.33 0.12
CA LEU A 108 -3.52 -6.95 -1.10
C LEU A 108 -4.56 -8.03 -0.78
N ASN A 109 -4.20 -8.99 0.09
CA ASN A 109 -5.08 -10.11 0.44
C ASN A 109 -6.28 -9.66 1.28
N PHE A 110 -6.07 -8.77 2.24
CA PHE A 110 -7.12 -8.16 3.07
C PHE A 110 -8.16 -7.46 2.19
N THR A 111 -7.72 -6.64 1.24
CA THR A 111 -8.60 -5.92 0.32
C THR A 111 -9.38 -6.88 -0.59
N GLY A 112 -8.72 -7.90 -1.13
CA GLY A 112 -9.36 -8.90 -1.97
C GLY A 112 -10.44 -9.69 -1.23
N ALA A 113 -10.18 -10.06 0.03
CA ALA A 113 -11.16 -10.74 0.89
C ALA A 113 -12.38 -9.85 1.17
N LEU A 114 -12.14 -8.59 1.58
CA LEU A 114 -13.22 -7.62 1.82
C LEU A 114 -14.07 -7.36 0.58
N ALA A 115 -13.47 -7.26 -0.59
CA ALA A 115 -14.21 -7.08 -1.83
C ALA A 115 -15.17 -8.26 -2.10
N GLY A 116 -14.76 -9.48 -1.75
CA GLY A 116 -15.61 -10.67 -1.82
C GLY A 116 -16.75 -10.65 -0.79
N GLU A 117 -16.45 -10.30 0.46
CA GLU A 117 -17.44 -10.22 1.54
C GLU A 117 -18.51 -9.15 1.29
N LEU A 118 -18.13 -8.04 0.64
CA LEU A 118 -19.00 -6.89 0.40
C LEU A 118 -19.73 -6.92 -0.95
N ALA A 119 -19.59 -8.02 -1.69
CA ALA A 119 -20.30 -8.18 -2.95
C ALA A 119 -21.82 -8.01 -2.76
N GLY A 120 -22.45 -7.17 -3.58
CA GLY A 120 -23.89 -6.88 -3.49
C GLY A 120 -24.30 -5.85 -2.45
N THR A 121 -23.40 -5.36 -1.58
CA THR A 121 -23.72 -4.34 -0.57
C THR A 121 -23.81 -2.92 -1.12
N GLY A 122 -23.29 -2.67 -2.34
CA GLY A 122 -23.13 -1.32 -2.90
C GLY A 122 -21.79 -0.68 -2.55
N VAL A 123 -20.99 -1.26 -1.65
CA VAL A 123 -19.66 -0.77 -1.29
C VAL A 123 -18.60 -1.39 -2.19
N LYS A 124 -17.71 -0.56 -2.73
CA LYS A 124 -16.60 -0.99 -3.58
C LYS A 124 -15.30 -0.98 -2.78
N VAL A 125 -14.49 -2.04 -2.90
CA VAL A 125 -13.18 -2.13 -2.23
C VAL A 125 -12.13 -2.53 -3.25
N SER A 126 -11.05 -1.75 -3.35
CA SER A 126 -10.00 -1.93 -4.36
C SER A 126 -8.60 -1.82 -3.77
N ALA A 127 -7.73 -2.75 -4.09
CA ALA A 127 -6.29 -2.66 -3.86
C ALA A 127 -5.64 -1.99 -5.09
N LEU A 128 -5.08 -0.80 -4.91
CA LEU A 128 -4.21 -0.18 -5.88
C LEU A 128 -2.78 -0.68 -5.66
N CYS A 129 -2.18 -1.28 -6.68
CA CYS A 129 -0.85 -1.86 -6.62
C CYS A 129 0.10 -1.10 -7.58
N PRO A 130 0.67 0.03 -7.15
CA PRO A 130 1.67 0.73 -7.93
C PRO A 130 2.97 -0.09 -8.04
N GLY A 131 3.65 0.04 -9.18
CA GLY A 131 5.08 -0.22 -9.29
C GLY A 131 5.89 0.96 -8.74
N PRO A 132 7.13 1.14 -9.18
CA PRO A 132 7.91 2.32 -8.86
C PRO A 132 7.23 3.60 -9.37
N VAL A 133 7.04 4.58 -8.48
CA VAL A 133 6.45 5.88 -8.78
C VAL A 133 7.43 6.96 -8.37
N ARG A 134 7.52 8.04 -9.13
CA ARG A 134 8.35 9.21 -8.78
C ARG A 134 7.69 9.96 -7.62
N THR A 135 8.10 9.66 -6.40
CA THR A 135 7.59 10.26 -5.16
C THR A 135 8.70 10.34 -4.11
N GLU A 136 8.42 10.99 -3.00
CA GLU A 136 9.33 11.05 -1.84
C GLU A 136 9.52 9.69 -1.14
N PHE A 137 8.71 8.68 -1.46
CA PHE A 137 8.78 7.35 -0.86
C PHE A 137 10.19 6.75 -0.91
N GLN A 138 10.93 6.97 -2.00
CA GLN A 138 12.28 6.44 -2.18
C GLN A 138 13.27 7.07 -1.21
N ALA A 139 13.14 8.38 -0.96
CA ALA A 139 13.96 9.10 0.00
C ALA A 139 13.67 8.63 1.44
N VAL A 140 12.40 8.42 1.78
CA VAL A 140 11.97 7.93 3.11
C VAL A 140 12.44 6.48 3.34
N ALA A 141 12.34 5.63 2.32
CA ALA A 141 12.80 4.23 2.38
C ALA A 141 14.34 4.11 2.38
N LYS A 142 15.07 5.22 2.22
CA LYS A 142 16.54 5.24 2.01
C LYS A 142 17.00 4.24 0.95
N ASN A 143 16.15 3.98 -0.03
CA ASN A 143 16.37 2.99 -1.07
C ASN A 143 16.50 3.69 -2.41
N GLU A 144 17.73 3.88 -2.83
CA GLU A 144 18.02 4.32 -4.18
C GLU A 144 17.80 3.13 -5.14
N TYR A 145 16.61 3.03 -5.70
CA TYR A 145 16.33 2.11 -6.82
C TYR A 145 17.12 2.49 -8.08
N GLY A 146 18.34 2.97 -7.92
CA GLY A 146 19.22 3.44 -9.00
C GLY A 146 19.53 2.41 -10.09
N ARG A 147 18.94 1.22 -9.99
CA ARG A 147 19.10 0.13 -10.97
C ARG A 147 17.86 -0.13 -11.82
N LEU A 148 16.75 0.54 -11.55
CA LEU A 148 15.56 0.39 -12.38
C LEU A 148 15.61 1.38 -13.54
N PRO A 149 15.34 0.93 -14.77
CA PRO A 149 15.32 1.81 -15.93
C PRO A 149 14.17 2.80 -15.85
N ASN A 150 14.34 4.00 -16.43
CA ASN A 150 13.35 5.09 -16.35
C ASN A 150 11.94 4.69 -16.81
N PHE A 151 11.80 3.77 -17.76
CA PHE A 151 10.51 3.29 -18.23
C PHE A 151 9.73 2.46 -17.18
N ALA A 152 10.38 2.02 -16.10
CA ALA A 152 9.73 1.29 -15.03
C ALA A 152 8.96 2.21 -14.08
N TYR A 153 9.25 3.52 -14.12
CA TYR A 153 8.59 4.52 -13.27
C TYR A 153 7.34 5.07 -13.93
N LEU A 154 6.29 5.23 -13.14
CA LEU A 154 5.08 5.91 -13.52
C LEU A 154 4.98 7.27 -12.80
N GLU A 155 4.27 8.20 -13.40
CA GLU A 155 3.91 9.46 -12.73
C GLU A 155 2.75 9.23 -11.76
N ALA A 156 2.76 9.94 -10.62
CA ALA A 156 1.80 9.75 -9.54
C ALA A 156 0.36 9.99 -10.01
N GLU A 157 0.14 11.03 -10.81
CA GLU A 157 -1.16 11.40 -11.36
C GLU A 157 -1.77 10.28 -12.19
N THR A 158 -0.95 9.62 -13.00
CA THR A 158 -1.37 8.49 -13.84
C THR A 158 -1.81 7.30 -12.97
N VAL A 159 -1.03 7.00 -11.93
CA VAL A 159 -1.34 5.91 -11.00
C VAL A 159 -2.63 6.18 -10.24
N VAL A 160 -2.81 7.40 -9.74
CA VAL A 160 -4.02 7.82 -9.03
C VAL A 160 -5.25 7.74 -9.92
N ALA A 161 -5.19 8.30 -11.14
CA ALA A 161 -6.30 8.26 -12.08
C ALA A 161 -6.72 6.82 -12.43
N GLN A 162 -5.74 5.95 -12.69
CA GLN A 162 -6.01 4.52 -12.94
C GLN A 162 -6.63 3.84 -11.72
N GLY A 163 -6.15 4.15 -10.51
CA GLY A 163 -6.65 3.57 -9.26
C GLY A 163 -8.10 3.95 -8.98
N ILE A 164 -8.44 5.22 -9.12
CA ILE A 164 -9.82 5.71 -8.94
C ILE A 164 -10.74 5.05 -9.96
N THR A 165 -10.40 5.11 -11.25
CA THR A 165 -11.20 4.49 -12.32
C THR A 165 -11.41 3.00 -12.09
N ALA A 166 -10.38 2.28 -11.65
CA ALA A 166 -10.49 0.85 -11.36
C ALA A 166 -11.45 0.58 -10.19
N ALA A 167 -11.36 1.35 -9.11
CA ALA A 167 -12.24 1.25 -7.96
C ALA A 167 -13.70 1.57 -8.32
N GLU A 168 -13.94 2.63 -9.08
CA GLU A 168 -15.28 3.00 -9.59
C GLU A 168 -15.90 1.93 -10.48
N ASN A 169 -15.08 1.20 -11.23
CA ASN A 169 -15.51 0.05 -12.03
C ASN A 169 -15.63 -1.25 -11.22
N GLY A 170 -15.48 -1.21 -9.89
CA GLY A 170 -15.62 -2.38 -9.02
C GLY A 170 -14.49 -3.42 -9.13
N ARG A 171 -13.32 -3.02 -9.65
CA ARG A 171 -12.15 -3.92 -9.70
C ARG A 171 -11.55 -4.03 -8.31
N SER A 172 -11.51 -5.23 -7.76
CA SER A 172 -10.94 -5.48 -6.42
C SER A 172 -9.41 -5.35 -6.36
N ILE A 173 -8.73 -5.51 -7.49
CA ILE A 173 -7.26 -5.36 -7.59
C ILE A 173 -6.93 -4.63 -8.89
N HIS A 174 -6.11 -3.59 -8.79
CA HIS A 174 -5.57 -2.88 -9.93
C HIS A 174 -4.06 -2.70 -9.83
N ILE A 175 -3.33 -3.23 -10.81
CA ILE A 175 -1.88 -3.03 -10.93
C ILE A 175 -1.65 -1.93 -11.97
N ALA A 176 -1.07 -0.81 -11.54
CA ALA A 176 -0.83 0.33 -12.40
C ALA A 176 0.33 0.06 -13.37
N GLY A 177 0.06 0.24 -14.67
CA GLY A 177 1.03 0.05 -15.75
C GLY A 177 1.13 -1.38 -16.27
N VAL A 178 1.19 -1.51 -17.59
CA VAL A 178 1.20 -2.82 -18.28
C VAL A 178 2.43 -3.64 -17.92
N ILE A 179 3.60 -3.02 -17.85
CA ILE A 179 4.85 -3.71 -17.50
C ILE A 179 4.78 -4.25 -16.07
N ASN A 180 4.30 -3.45 -15.14
CA ASN A 180 4.11 -3.84 -13.74
C ASN A 180 3.12 -4.98 -13.62
N PHE A 181 2.03 -4.95 -14.39
CA PHE A 181 1.05 -6.03 -14.44
C PHE A 181 1.68 -7.32 -14.94
N LEU A 182 2.40 -7.30 -16.05
CA LEU A 182 3.07 -8.49 -16.60
C LEU A 182 4.10 -9.06 -15.63
N THR A 183 4.89 -8.19 -14.98
CA THR A 183 5.88 -8.62 -13.98
C THR A 183 5.20 -9.28 -12.77
N ALA A 184 4.13 -8.68 -12.24
CA ALA A 184 3.39 -9.28 -11.12
C ALA A 184 2.76 -10.63 -11.49
N GLN A 185 2.23 -10.78 -12.71
CA GLN A 185 1.67 -12.05 -13.17
C GLN A 185 2.74 -13.11 -13.46
N SER A 186 3.93 -12.72 -13.92
CA SER A 186 5.02 -13.67 -14.19
C SER A 186 5.44 -14.46 -12.95
N ASN A 187 5.26 -13.90 -11.75
CA ASN A 187 5.56 -14.56 -10.48
C ASN A 187 4.75 -15.87 -10.26
N ARG A 188 3.67 -16.07 -11.00
CA ARG A 188 2.87 -17.31 -10.95
C ARG A 188 3.52 -18.47 -11.71
N PHE A 189 4.39 -18.16 -12.67
CA PHE A 189 4.98 -19.14 -13.60
C PHE A 189 6.48 -19.33 -13.37
N VAL A 190 7.13 -18.43 -12.63
CA VAL A 190 8.56 -18.46 -12.37
C VAL A 190 8.83 -19.10 -11.01
N PRO A 191 9.80 -20.01 -10.87
CA PRO A 191 10.18 -20.59 -9.59
C PRO A 191 10.57 -19.50 -8.58
N ARG A 192 10.09 -19.60 -7.34
CA ARG A 192 10.36 -18.62 -6.26
C ARG A 192 11.85 -18.39 -6.02
N SER A 193 12.67 -19.43 -6.17
CA SER A 193 14.13 -19.34 -6.04
C SER A 193 14.76 -18.37 -7.05
N LEU A 194 14.28 -18.40 -8.30
CA LEU A 194 14.77 -17.50 -9.35
C LEU A 194 14.29 -16.07 -9.10
N ILE A 195 13.04 -15.89 -8.69
CA ILE A 195 12.51 -14.58 -8.31
C ILE A 195 13.37 -13.96 -7.19
N ASN A 196 13.62 -14.73 -6.11
CA ASN A 196 14.44 -14.27 -4.99
C ASN A 196 15.88 -13.96 -5.41
N PHE A 197 16.46 -14.74 -6.32
CA PHE A 197 17.81 -14.50 -6.81
C PHE A 197 17.89 -13.17 -7.58
N VAL A 198 16.94 -12.91 -8.48
CA VAL A 198 16.86 -11.67 -9.26
C VAL A 198 16.57 -10.47 -8.33
N ALA A 199 15.56 -10.59 -7.46
CA ALA A 199 15.19 -9.54 -6.52
C ALA A 199 16.36 -9.19 -5.60
N ARG A 200 17.12 -10.17 -5.10
CA ARG A 200 18.31 -9.93 -4.28
C ARG A 200 19.37 -9.09 -5.01
N ARG A 201 19.50 -9.23 -6.33
CA ARG A 201 20.46 -8.41 -7.11
C ARG A 201 19.98 -6.99 -7.33
N ILE A 202 18.67 -6.82 -7.52
CA ILE A 202 18.05 -5.51 -7.78
C ILE A 202 18.00 -4.67 -6.51
N TYR A 203 17.56 -5.25 -5.39
CA TYR A 203 17.28 -4.53 -4.14
C TYR A 203 18.44 -4.54 -3.13
N ARG A 204 19.58 -5.12 -3.48
CA ARG A 204 20.77 -5.10 -2.61
C ARG A 204 21.24 -3.66 -2.39
N PRO A 205 21.31 -3.17 -1.15
CA PRO A 205 21.88 -1.86 -0.85
C PRO A 205 23.31 -1.74 -1.38
N ASN A 206 23.72 -0.53 -1.78
CA ASN A 206 25.12 -0.30 -2.13
C ASN A 206 25.97 -0.52 -0.88
N ALA A 207 27.15 -1.15 -1.06
CA ALA A 207 28.06 -1.48 0.05
C ALA A 207 28.60 -0.24 0.78
N ASP A 208 28.50 0.93 0.14
CA ASP A 208 29.02 2.22 0.64
C ASP A 208 27.91 3.14 1.23
N ALA A 209 26.68 2.67 1.38
CA ALA A 209 25.65 3.45 2.06
C ALA A 209 25.99 3.54 3.56
N PRO A 210 26.09 4.75 4.15
CA PRO A 210 26.41 4.88 5.56
C PRO A 210 25.35 4.17 6.40
N GLU A 211 25.81 3.33 7.31
CA GLU A 211 24.97 2.70 8.34
C GLU A 211 24.39 3.83 9.20
N SER A 212 23.11 4.10 9.10
CA SER A 212 22.40 5.12 9.88
C SER A 212 21.45 4.47 10.87
#